data_5602191f872cefb9a8e7bbb18b26a8c7
#
_entry.id   5602191f872cefb9a8e7bbb18b26a8c7
#
_cell.length_a   1.000
_cell.length_b   1.000
_cell.length_c   1.000
_cell.angle_alpha   90.00
_cell.angle_beta   90.00
_cell.angle_gamma   90.00
#
_symmetry.space_group_name_H-M   'P 1'
#
loop_
_entity.id
_entity.type
_entity.pdbx_description
1 polymer ?
#
loop_
_entity_poly.entity_id
_entity_poly.type
_entity_poly.pdbx_seq_one_letter_code
_entity_poly.pdbx_strand_id
1 'polypeptide(L)'
;MSPSISVEQAAMSVKSVAAHALRKRLDAVWDEVPVAARSTHDEPQRIHRLRVATRRALAAIEVFHSVIPRKRARWFIRRLHELRRAAGKARDLDVLAHRFYETVPISTKQTAPLSGISAQTRARTRLLTMLACQRDEACRPISVVYEQLLNADWSRRVEQLLEELCNQQDSDCAESFGDYGRRHFKPMVESFFAITDRRLHGINQLHAFRIKVKQLRYTMELFLSVFQPLERVRCCDALEKVQKTLGTFTDNAAAADRLRRLENCSATDWDRSLLETLLRETSQQADDARREFVTWWSASRRRSLKRKLTRVLRTQSA
;
A
#
# COMPACT_ATOMS: atom_id res chain seq x y z
N MET A 1 -3.43 -13.59 -8.41
CA MET A 1 -4.54 -13.99 -7.50
C MET A 1 -3.93 -14.58 -6.25
N SER A 2 -4.12 -13.98 -5.06
CA SER A 2 -3.70 -14.61 -3.81
C SER A 2 -4.62 -15.78 -3.52
N PRO A 3 -4.11 -16.98 -3.17
CA PRO A 3 -4.95 -18.14 -2.90
C PRO A 3 -5.93 -17.81 -1.77
N SER A 4 -7.20 -18.09 -2.04
CA SER A 4 -8.31 -17.92 -1.10
C SER A 4 -8.15 -18.89 0.07
N ILE A 5 -8.31 -18.35 1.27
CA ILE A 5 -8.56 -19.15 2.47
C ILE A 5 -9.92 -19.82 2.26
N SER A 6 -10.01 -21.15 2.41
CA SER A 6 -11.21 -21.93 2.14
C SER A 6 -12.35 -21.68 3.14
N VAL A 7 -13.59 -22.01 2.76
CA VAL A 7 -14.80 -21.85 3.60
C VAL A 7 -14.68 -22.64 4.91
N GLU A 8 -13.97 -23.77 4.91
CA GLU A 8 -13.68 -24.58 6.11
C GLU A 8 -12.98 -23.81 7.23
N GLN A 9 -12.25 -22.73 6.91
CA GLN A 9 -11.53 -21.96 7.92
C GLN A 9 -12.43 -21.06 8.79
N ALA A 10 -13.66 -20.80 8.39
CA ALA A 10 -14.59 -20.00 9.24
C ALA A 10 -14.95 -20.72 10.54
N ALA A 11 -14.95 -22.06 10.54
CA ALA A 11 -15.18 -22.88 11.72
C ALA A 11 -13.91 -23.17 12.56
N MET A 12 -12.72 -22.84 12.04
CA MET A 12 -11.47 -23.07 12.74
C MET A 12 -11.29 -22.10 13.91
N SER A 13 -10.40 -22.45 14.84
CA SER A 13 -10.02 -21.55 15.92
C SER A 13 -9.32 -20.31 15.38
N VAL A 14 -9.56 -19.16 16.01
CA VAL A 14 -8.90 -17.90 15.65
C VAL A 14 -7.39 -18.01 15.65
N LYS A 15 -6.81 -18.74 16.61
CA LYS A 15 -5.36 -18.93 16.75
C LYS A 15 -4.76 -19.69 15.56
N SER A 16 -5.42 -20.77 15.13
CA SER A 16 -4.97 -21.57 13.97
C SER A 16 -4.96 -20.73 12.69
N VAL A 17 -6.05 -19.97 12.43
CA VAL A 17 -6.13 -19.08 11.27
C VAL A 17 -5.13 -17.92 11.38
N ALA A 18 -4.96 -17.34 12.57
CA ALA A 18 -3.98 -16.28 12.80
C ALA A 18 -2.56 -16.78 12.54
N ALA A 19 -2.19 -17.98 13.04
CA ALA A 19 -0.87 -18.58 12.81
C ALA A 19 -0.59 -18.76 11.32
N HIS A 20 -1.55 -19.35 10.58
CA HIS A 20 -1.41 -19.53 9.13
C HIS A 20 -1.30 -18.19 8.37
N ALA A 21 -2.17 -17.23 8.69
CA ALA A 21 -2.17 -15.92 8.04
C ALA A 21 -0.90 -15.12 8.33
N LEU A 22 -0.42 -15.14 9.58
CA LEU A 22 0.79 -14.43 9.99
C LEU A 22 2.02 -15.06 9.34
N ARG A 23 2.18 -16.38 9.36
CA ARG A 23 3.25 -17.08 8.65
C ARG A 23 3.31 -16.61 7.21
N LYS A 24 2.24 -16.80 6.45
CA LYS A 24 2.17 -16.43 5.04
C LYS A 24 2.53 -14.97 4.77
N ARG A 25 2.11 -14.04 5.63
CA ARG A 25 2.36 -12.61 5.43
C ARG A 25 3.77 -12.20 5.84
N LEU A 26 4.34 -12.79 6.88
CA LEU A 26 5.70 -12.53 7.34
C LEU A 26 6.73 -13.17 6.41
N ASP A 27 6.47 -14.39 5.92
CA ASP A 27 7.31 -15.05 4.92
C ASP A 27 7.33 -14.24 3.61
N ALA A 28 6.17 -13.76 3.14
CA ALA A 28 6.11 -12.90 1.96
C ALA A 28 6.91 -11.59 2.13
N VAL A 29 7.02 -11.05 3.34
CA VAL A 29 7.93 -9.92 3.61
C VAL A 29 9.37 -10.36 3.51
N TRP A 30 9.71 -11.51 4.11
CA TRP A 30 11.06 -12.04 4.12
C TRP A 30 11.59 -12.35 2.72
N ASP A 31 10.74 -12.88 1.84
CA ASP A 31 11.07 -13.15 0.43
C ASP A 31 11.34 -11.88 -0.37
N GLU A 32 10.59 -10.80 -0.10
CA GLU A 32 10.71 -9.54 -0.87
C GLU A 32 11.85 -8.63 -0.37
N VAL A 33 12.30 -8.73 0.88
CA VAL A 33 13.34 -7.84 1.44
C VAL A 33 14.67 -7.96 0.70
N PRO A 34 15.30 -9.17 0.53
CA PRO A 34 16.57 -9.30 -0.17
C PRO A 34 16.49 -8.89 -1.65
N VAL A 35 15.34 -9.13 -2.27
CA VAL A 35 15.08 -8.76 -3.66
C VAL A 35 15.00 -7.23 -3.80
N ALA A 36 14.34 -6.56 -2.86
CA ALA A 36 14.24 -5.11 -2.85
C ALA A 36 15.57 -4.43 -2.47
N ALA A 37 16.34 -5.02 -1.55
CA ALA A 37 17.66 -4.52 -1.14
C ALA A 37 18.68 -4.49 -2.28
N ARG A 38 18.56 -5.40 -3.26
CA ARG A 38 19.43 -5.49 -4.45
C ARG A 38 18.80 -4.85 -5.69
N SER A 39 17.67 -4.15 -5.55
CA SER A 39 16.92 -3.60 -6.67
C SER A 39 17.63 -2.42 -7.29
N THR A 40 17.75 -2.41 -8.61
CA THR A 40 18.21 -1.30 -9.43
C THR A 40 17.05 -0.41 -9.91
N HIS A 41 17.35 0.74 -10.50
CA HIS A 41 16.32 1.68 -11.00
C HIS A 41 15.44 1.08 -12.11
N ASP A 42 15.91 0.04 -12.81
CA ASP A 42 15.15 -0.65 -13.86
C ASP A 42 14.07 -1.59 -13.30
N GLU A 43 14.04 -1.82 -11.99
CA GLU A 43 13.17 -2.80 -11.34
C GLU A 43 12.24 -2.19 -10.27
N PRO A 44 11.44 -1.15 -10.60
CA PRO A 44 10.60 -0.44 -9.64
C PRO A 44 9.54 -1.34 -8.97
N GLN A 45 9.21 -2.48 -9.59
CA GLN A 45 8.23 -3.42 -9.04
C GLN A 45 8.72 -4.13 -7.77
N ARG A 46 10.04 -4.30 -7.59
CA ARG A 46 10.61 -4.94 -6.39
C ARG A 46 10.31 -4.15 -5.13
N ILE A 47 10.54 -2.82 -5.16
CA ILE A 47 10.20 -1.92 -4.05
C ILE A 47 8.68 -1.89 -3.81
N HIS A 48 7.90 -1.88 -4.88
CA HIS A 48 6.44 -1.90 -4.76
C HIS A 48 5.95 -3.18 -4.05
N ARG A 49 6.46 -4.37 -4.42
CA ARG A 49 6.09 -5.65 -3.80
C ARG A 49 6.43 -5.68 -2.33
N LEU A 50 7.65 -5.29 -1.93
CA LEU A 50 8.04 -5.18 -0.52
C LEU A 50 7.05 -4.29 0.27
N ARG A 51 6.69 -3.13 -0.26
CA ARG A 51 5.75 -2.20 0.39
C ARG A 51 4.32 -2.76 0.50
N VAL A 52 3.90 -3.58 -0.47
CA VAL A 52 2.61 -4.29 -0.40
C VAL A 52 2.67 -5.40 0.65
N ALA A 53 3.72 -6.21 0.66
CA ALA A 53 3.92 -7.29 1.62
C ALA A 53 3.94 -6.75 3.06
N THR A 54 4.73 -5.70 3.34
CA THR A 54 4.79 -5.07 4.67
C THR A 54 3.45 -4.49 5.14
N ARG A 55 2.65 -3.92 4.23
CA ARG A 55 1.30 -3.41 4.58
C ARG A 55 0.32 -4.54 4.92
N ARG A 56 0.38 -5.64 4.16
CA ARG A 56 -0.45 -6.82 4.42
C ARG A 56 -0.07 -7.51 5.74
N ALA A 57 1.23 -7.58 6.06
CA ALA A 57 1.70 -8.12 7.33
C ALA A 57 1.26 -7.26 8.52
N LEU A 58 1.38 -5.92 8.41
CA LEU A 58 0.87 -5.01 9.44
C LEU A 58 -0.63 -5.14 9.66
N ALA A 59 -1.42 -5.24 8.58
CA ALA A 59 -2.87 -5.44 8.68
C ALA A 59 -3.22 -6.77 9.36
N ALA A 60 -2.46 -7.84 9.09
CA ALA A 60 -2.66 -9.13 9.77
C ALA A 60 -2.35 -9.04 11.27
N ILE A 61 -1.24 -8.41 11.66
CA ILE A 61 -0.90 -8.20 13.06
C ILE A 61 -1.96 -7.34 13.77
N GLU A 62 -2.47 -6.30 13.12
CA GLU A 62 -3.53 -5.44 13.66
C GLU A 62 -4.83 -6.21 13.88
N VAL A 63 -5.24 -7.01 12.91
CA VAL A 63 -6.45 -7.84 13.00
C VAL A 63 -6.34 -8.84 14.14
N PHE A 64 -5.23 -9.54 14.25
CA PHE A 64 -5.04 -10.59 15.25
C PHE A 64 -4.38 -10.12 16.55
N HIS A 65 -4.34 -8.80 16.82
CA HIS A 65 -3.63 -8.23 17.96
C HIS A 65 -4.09 -8.77 19.33
N SER A 66 -5.34 -9.19 19.43
CA SER A 66 -5.92 -9.72 20.69
C SER A 66 -5.42 -11.13 21.03
N VAL A 67 -4.98 -11.90 20.02
CA VAL A 67 -4.49 -13.27 20.20
C VAL A 67 -2.97 -13.39 20.08
N ILE A 68 -2.31 -12.37 19.54
CA ILE A 68 -0.84 -12.37 19.40
C ILE A 68 -0.18 -11.90 20.70
N PRO A 69 0.90 -12.56 21.18
CA PRO A 69 1.69 -12.08 22.30
C PRO A 69 2.18 -10.64 22.07
N ARG A 70 1.80 -9.71 22.94
CA ARG A 70 2.02 -8.25 22.76
C ARG A 70 3.49 -7.88 22.49
N LYS A 71 4.44 -8.56 23.17
CA LYS A 71 5.88 -8.32 23.00
C LYS A 71 6.33 -8.66 21.57
N ARG A 72 5.87 -9.81 21.05
CA ARG A 72 6.18 -10.27 19.69
C ARG A 72 5.56 -9.34 18.64
N ALA A 73 4.26 -9.03 18.79
CA ALA A 73 3.57 -8.10 17.90
C ALA A 73 4.30 -6.75 17.78
N ARG A 74 4.68 -6.13 18.91
CA ARG A 74 5.42 -4.85 18.92
C ARG A 74 6.74 -4.92 18.18
N TRP A 75 7.47 -6.03 18.29
CA TRP A 75 8.73 -6.20 17.60
C TRP A 75 8.52 -6.22 16.08
N PHE A 76 7.60 -7.05 15.57
CA PHE A 76 7.29 -7.11 14.14
C PHE A 76 6.74 -5.79 13.61
N ILE A 77 5.81 -5.14 14.32
CA ILE A 77 5.27 -3.83 13.94
C ILE A 77 6.40 -2.82 13.74
N ARG A 78 7.35 -2.74 14.68
CA ARG A 78 8.49 -1.82 14.58
C ARG A 78 9.33 -2.12 13.34
N ARG A 79 9.71 -3.37 13.12
CA ARG A 79 10.54 -3.78 11.97
C ARG A 79 9.84 -3.56 10.63
N LEU A 80 8.56 -3.86 10.54
CA LEU A 80 7.75 -3.59 9.35
C LEU A 80 7.63 -2.09 9.05
N HIS A 81 7.53 -1.25 10.07
CA HIS A 81 7.55 0.21 9.89
C HIS A 81 8.93 0.73 9.47
N GLU A 82 10.02 0.16 9.96
CA GLU A 82 11.39 0.47 9.54
C GLU A 82 11.57 0.13 8.05
N LEU A 83 11.18 -1.07 7.61
CA LEU A 83 11.19 -1.46 6.19
C LEU A 83 10.36 -0.51 5.32
N ARG A 84 9.16 -0.14 5.77
CA ARG A 84 8.31 0.80 5.01
C ARG A 84 8.92 2.18 4.88
N ARG A 85 9.60 2.67 5.92
CA ARG A 85 10.32 3.95 5.87
C ARG A 85 11.53 3.86 4.95
N ALA A 86 12.33 2.82 5.08
CA ALA A 86 13.49 2.56 4.22
C ALA A 86 13.11 2.51 2.73
N ALA A 87 12.02 1.81 2.40
CA ALA A 87 11.51 1.70 1.02
C ALA A 87 10.69 2.93 0.54
N GLY A 88 10.50 3.95 1.41
CA GLY A 88 9.63 5.09 1.11
C GLY A 88 10.18 5.96 -0.02
N LYS A 89 11.40 6.46 0.17
CA LYS A 89 12.06 7.40 -0.76
C LYS A 89 12.28 6.77 -2.14
N ALA A 90 12.74 5.50 -2.19
CA ALA A 90 12.93 4.78 -3.44
C ALA A 90 11.60 4.64 -4.21
N ARG A 91 10.51 4.27 -3.55
CA ARG A 91 9.18 4.19 -4.19
C ARG A 91 8.68 5.52 -4.71
N ASP A 92 8.89 6.60 -3.98
CA ASP A 92 8.47 7.92 -4.41
C ASP A 92 9.22 8.36 -5.68
N LEU A 93 10.50 7.99 -5.81
CA LEU A 93 11.31 8.21 -7.00
C LEU A 93 10.87 7.34 -8.18
N ASP A 94 10.54 6.05 -7.94
CA ASP A 94 9.96 5.17 -8.98
C ASP A 94 8.68 5.77 -9.58
N VAL A 95 7.78 6.28 -8.73
CA VAL A 95 6.52 6.90 -9.17
C VAL A 95 6.79 8.18 -9.97
N LEU A 96 7.76 8.97 -9.54
CA LEU A 96 8.12 10.19 -10.24
C LEU A 96 8.77 9.90 -11.61
N ALA A 97 9.73 8.98 -11.67
CA ALA A 97 10.38 8.58 -12.93
C ALA A 97 9.37 8.05 -13.95
N HIS A 98 8.42 7.21 -13.50
CA HIS A 98 7.35 6.70 -14.36
C HIS A 98 6.54 7.82 -15.02
N ARG A 99 6.23 8.90 -14.30
CA ARG A 99 5.54 10.06 -14.86
C ARG A 99 6.35 10.80 -15.92
N PHE A 100 7.65 10.97 -15.70
CA PHE A 100 8.52 11.57 -16.71
C PHE A 100 8.52 10.75 -18.01
N TYR A 101 8.37 9.42 -17.91
CA TYR A 101 8.25 8.56 -19.09
C TYR A 101 6.90 8.71 -19.81
N GLU A 102 5.80 8.89 -19.06
CA GLU A 102 4.45 9.01 -19.64
C GLU A 102 4.17 10.38 -20.26
N THR A 103 4.65 11.47 -19.65
CA THR A 103 4.28 12.84 -20.03
C THR A 103 5.00 13.32 -21.29
N VAL A 104 6.16 12.75 -21.63
CA VAL A 104 6.92 13.14 -22.81
C VAL A 104 7.21 11.91 -23.67
N PRO A 105 6.42 11.65 -24.72
CA PRO A 105 6.68 10.55 -25.64
C PRO A 105 8.11 10.63 -26.17
N ILE A 106 8.86 9.55 -26.05
CA ILE A 106 10.12 9.41 -26.79
C ILE A 106 9.69 9.25 -28.25
N SER A 107 9.99 10.23 -29.09
CA SER A 107 9.88 10.03 -30.52
C SER A 107 10.92 8.96 -30.93
N THR A 108 10.48 7.71 -30.98
CA THR A 108 11.29 6.54 -31.36
C THR A 108 11.74 6.54 -32.83
N LYS A 109 11.44 7.62 -33.57
CA LYS A 109 11.77 7.77 -34.98
C LYS A 109 12.98 8.67 -35.28
N GLN A 110 13.78 9.02 -34.27
CA GLN A 110 15.00 9.78 -34.54
C GLN A 110 16.25 8.92 -34.36
N THR A 111 16.60 8.21 -35.41
CA THR A 111 18.01 7.92 -35.79
C THR A 111 18.68 9.24 -36.25
N ALA A 112 18.59 10.28 -35.43
CA ALA A 112 19.27 11.53 -35.72
C ALA A 112 20.68 11.52 -35.08
N PRO A 113 21.70 12.05 -35.76
CA PRO A 113 23.04 12.17 -35.18
C PRO A 113 22.99 13.02 -33.93
N LEU A 114 23.92 12.78 -32.98
CA LEU A 114 24.02 13.41 -31.67
C LEU A 114 23.97 14.95 -31.66
N SER A 115 24.26 15.59 -32.79
CA SER A 115 24.18 17.04 -33.02
C SER A 115 22.73 17.59 -33.11
N GLY A 116 21.71 16.73 -33.27
CA GLY A 116 20.30 17.11 -33.46
C GLY A 116 19.40 16.93 -32.22
N ILE A 117 19.93 16.52 -31.06
CA ILE A 117 19.15 16.33 -29.86
C ILE A 117 18.72 17.69 -29.30
N SER A 118 17.40 17.90 -29.15
CA SER A 118 16.86 19.16 -28.62
C SER A 118 17.34 19.41 -27.18
N ALA A 119 17.44 20.69 -26.78
CA ALA A 119 17.80 21.06 -25.41
C ALA A 119 16.84 20.45 -24.37
N GLN A 120 15.57 20.35 -24.72
CA GLN A 120 14.54 19.71 -23.88
C GLN A 120 14.79 18.21 -23.68
N THR A 121 15.19 17.48 -24.73
CA THR A 121 15.55 16.05 -24.63
C THR A 121 16.77 15.85 -23.75
N ARG A 122 17.79 16.71 -23.85
CA ARG A 122 18.98 16.68 -22.98
C ARG A 122 18.64 16.95 -21.51
N ALA A 123 17.81 17.97 -21.24
CA ALA A 123 17.36 18.28 -19.88
C ALA A 123 16.60 17.10 -19.27
N ARG A 124 15.68 16.50 -20.04
CA ARG A 124 14.94 15.31 -19.62
C ARG A 124 15.86 14.14 -19.28
N THR A 125 16.83 13.83 -20.16
CA THR A 125 17.78 12.72 -19.93
C THR A 125 18.57 12.96 -18.64
N ARG A 126 19.08 14.19 -18.42
CA ARG A 126 19.78 14.54 -17.18
C ARG A 126 18.91 14.32 -15.93
N LEU A 127 17.66 14.78 -15.96
CA LEU A 127 16.72 14.60 -14.84
C LEU A 127 16.43 13.12 -14.57
N LEU A 128 16.20 12.31 -15.61
CA LEU A 128 15.99 10.87 -15.44
C LEU A 128 17.23 10.16 -14.89
N THR A 129 18.43 10.49 -15.38
CA THR A 129 19.69 9.95 -14.84
C THR A 129 19.87 10.35 -13.37
N MET A 130 19.60 11.59 -13.02
CA MET A 130 19.66 12.07 -11.64
C MET A 130 18.66 11.31 -10.75
N LEU A 131 17.42 11.11 -11.21
CA LEU A 131 16.42 10.35 -10.48
C LEU A 131 16.83 8.88 -10.29
N ALA A 132 17.44 8.26 -11.30
CA ALA A 132 17.97 6.90 -11.23
C ALA A 132 19.07 6.79 -10.17
N CYS A 133 20.06 7.69 -10.19
CA CYS A 133 21.10 7.74 -9.16
C CYS A 133 20.54 7.95 -7.76
N GLN A 134 19.64 8.93 -7.59
CA GLN A 134 18.98 9.18 -6.29
C GLN A 134 18.16 7.97 -5.81
N ARG A 135 17.55 7.25 -6.73
CA ARG A 135 16.77 6.06 -6.42
C ARG A 135 17.66 4.91 -5.92
N ASP A 136 18.79 4.69 -6.57
CA ASP A 136 19.74 3.65 -6.16
C ASP A 136 20.32 3.96 -4.78
N GLU A 137 20.66 5.21 -4.49
CA GLU A 137 21.02 5.64 -3.15
C GLU A 137 19.88 5.45 -2.12
N ALA A 138 18.64 5.73 -2.53
CA ALA A 138 17.47 5.58 -1.67
C ALA A 138 17.13 4.11 -1.34
N CYS A 139 17.78 3.13 -2.00
CA CYS A 139 17.65 1.72 -1.67
C CYS A 139 18.62 1.27 -0.56
N ARG A 140 19.73 1.97 -0.34
CA ARG A 140 20.72 1.60 0.71
C ARG A 140 20.10 1.39 2.10
N PRO A 141 19.15 2.21 2.59
CA PRO A 141 18.49 1.96 3.87
C PRO A 141 17.78 0.61 3.96
N ILE A 142 17.31 0.05 2.82
CA ILE A 142 16.65 -1.26 2.79
C ILE A 142 17.68 -2.35 3.10
N SER A 143 18.89 -2.26 2.52
CA SER A 143 19.98 -3.20 2.78
C SER A 143 20.39 -3.18 4.25
N VAL A 144 20.50 -1.99 4.86
CA VAL A 144 20.82 -1.85 6.29
C VAL A 144 19.75 -2.52 7.17
N VAL A 145 18.48 -2.30 6.87
CA VAL A 145 17.38 -2.94 7.63
C VAL A 145 17.40 -4.45 7.39
N TYR A 146 17.71 -4.91 6.17
CA TYR A 146 17.82 -6.34 5.87
C TYR A 146 18.91 -7.03 6.70
N GLU A 147 20.10 -6.45 6.80
CA GLU A 147 21.19 -6.95 7.65
C GLU A 147 20.77 -7.02 9.12
N GLN A 148 20.08 -5.99 9.62
CA GLN A 148 19.53 -6.00 10.99
C GLN A 148 18.52 -7.12 11.21
N LEU A 149 17.70 -7.45 10.20
CA LEU A 149 16.74 -8.55 10.28
C LEU A 149 17.43 -9.93 10.22
N LEU A 150 18.50 -10.08 9.42
CA LEU A 150 19.33 -11.27 9.39
C LEU A 150 19.97 -11.51 10.77
N ASN A 151 20.62 -10.49 11.33
CA ASN A 151 21.28 -10.58 12.64
C ASN A 151 20.27 -10.83 13.78
N ALA A 152 19.03 -10.39 13.62
CA ALA A 152 17.95 -10.63 14.59
C ALA A 152 17.28 -11.99 14.43
N ASP A 153 17.68 -12.80 13.45
CA ASP A 153 17.11 -14.10 13.10
C ASP A 153 15.58 -14.01 12.90
N TRP A 154 15.20 -13.34 11.80
CA TRP A 154 13.78 -13.12 11.44
C TRP A 154 12.98 -14.43 11.44
N SER A 155 13.50 -15.48 10.80
CA SER A 155 12.80 -16.75 10.64
C SER A 155 12.53 -17.41 12.00
N ARG A 156 13.53 -17.48 12.87
CA ARG A 156 13.35 -17.99 14.23
C ARG A 156 12.34 -17.19 15.04
N ARG A 157 12.30 -15.87 14.87
CA ARG A 157 11.30 -15.01 15.54
C ARG A 157 9.90 -15.26 15.03
N VAL A 158 9.73 -15.57 13.75
CA VAL A 158 8.44 -15.99 13.20
C VAL A 158 8.01 -17.30 13.83
N GLU A 159 8.89 -18.31 13.88
CA GLU A 159 8.58 -19.59 14.52
C GLU A 159 8.19 -19.40 15.99
N GLN A 160 8.97 -18.66 16.77
CA GLN A 160 8.65 -18.36 18.17
C GLN A 160 7.30 -17.64 18.36
N LEU A 161 6.93 -16.73 17.44
CA LEU A 161 5.63 -16.09 17.46
C LEU A 161 4.51 -17.11 17.29
N LEU A 162 4.68 -18.02 16.34
CA LEU A 162 3.67 -19.01 15.99
C LEU A 162 3.54 -20.11 17.06
N GLU A 163 4.67 -20.57 17.61
CA GLU A 163 4.70 -21.50 18.73
C GLU A 163 4.00 -20.93 19.97
N GLU A 164 4.33 -19.68 20.35
CA GLU A 164 3.67 -19.03 21.48
C GLU A 164 2.17 -18.83 21.25
N LEU A 165 1.77 -18.54 19.99
CA LEU A 165 0.37 -18.39 19.64
C LEU A 165 -0.40 -19.72 19.74
N CYS A 166 0.21 -20.82 19.28
CA CYS A 166 -0.39 -22.16 19.35
C CYS A 166 -0.43 -22.74 20.77
N ASN A 167 0.60 -22.44 21.61
CA ASN A 167 0.73 -22.96 22.96
C ASN A 167 -0.10 -22.19 24.02
N GLN A 168 -0.69 -21.06 23.67
CA GLN A 168 -1.61 -20.38 24.60
C GLN A 168 -2.84 -21.27 24.82
N GLN A 169 -3.13 -21.60 26.09
CA GLN A 169 -4.35 -22.35 26.45
C GLN A 169 -5.57 -21.61 25.94
N ASP A 170 -6.49 -22.33 25.30
CA ASP A 170 -7.78 -21.77 24.92
C ASP A 170 -8.58 -21.55 26.21
N SER A 171 -8.98 -20.32 26.48
CA SER A 171 -10.04 -20.04 27.45
C SER A 171 -11.32 -20.75 26.98
N ASP A 172 -12.08 -21.32 27.89
CA ASP A 172 -13.21 -22.28 27.69
C ASP A 172 -14.31 -21.93 26.66
N CYS A 173 -14.21 -20.83 25.96
CA CYS A 173 -15.05 -20.45 24.82
C CYS A 173 -14.20 -20.01 23.65
N ALA A 174 -13.70 -20.97 22.88
CA ALA A 174 -12.95 -20.67 21.64
C ALA A 174 -13.90 -20.07 20.61
N GLU A 175 -13.89 -18.74 20.50
CA GLU A 175 -14.61 -18.00 19.46
C GLU A 175 -14.23 -18.54 18.07
N SER A 176 -15.20 -18.84 17.22
CA SER A 176 -14.94 -19.22 15.84
C SER A 176 -14.29 -18.05 15.08
N PHE A 177 -13.45 -18.36 14.09
CA PHE A 177 -12.88 -17.32 13.23
C PHE A 177 -13.96 -16.50 12.52
N GLY A 178 -15.12 -17.10 12.24
CA GLY A 178 -16.27 -16.43 11.65
C GLY A 178 -16.82 -15.33 12.56
N ASP A 179 -17.01 -15.61 13.84
CA ASP A 179 -17.52 -14.63 14.83
C ASP A 179 -16.49 -13.56 15.13
N TYR A 180 -15.24 -13.97 15.32
CA TYR A 180 -14.11 -13.07 15.45
C TYR A 180 -14.02 -12.07 14.29
N GLY A 181 -14.12 -12.54 13.06
CA GLY A 181 -14.05 -11.70 11.87
C GLY A 181 -15.18 -10.68 11.82
N ARG A 182 -16.41 -11.09 12.09
CA ARG A 182 -17.57 -10.19 12.14
C ARG A 182 -17.42 -9.13 13.23
N ARG A 183 -17.01 -9.55 14.42
CA ARG A 183 -16.80 -8.65 15.58
C ARG A 183 -15.73 -7.61 15.32
N HIS A 184 -14.63 -7.99 14.65
CA HIS A 184 -13.54 -7.06 14.33
C HIS A 184 -13.82 -6.17 13.11
N PHE A 185 -14.52 -6.68 12.11
CA PHE A 185 -14.78 -5.94 10.88
C PHE A 185 -15.84 -4.84 11.06
N LYS A 186 -16.83 -5.06 11.93
CA LYS A 186 -17.92 -4.10 12.19
C LYS A 186 -17.42 -2.72 12.62
N PRO A 187 -16.60 -2.56 13.69
CA PRO A 187 -16.08 -1.25 14.10
C PRO A 187 -15.22 -0.58 13.03
N MET A 188 -14.51 -1.36 12.21
CA MET A 188 -13.72 -0.80 11.11
C MET A 188 -14.62 -0.19 10.03
N VAL A 189 -15.73 -0.84 9.71
CA VAL A 189 -16.75 -0.29 8.78
C VAL A 189 -17.39 0.96 9.37
N GLU A 190 -17.74 0.97 10.65
CA GLU A 190 -18.30 2.13 11.34
C GLU A 190 -17.32 3.31 11.36
N SER A 191 -16.06 3.08 11.73
CA SER A 191 -14.99 4.09 11.69
C SER A 191 -14.73 4.63 10.28
N PHE A 192 -14.81 3.77 9.27
CA PHE A 192 -14.69 4.17 7.88
C PHE A 192 -15.80 5.17 7.49
N PHE A 193 -17.06 4.89 7.83
CA PHE A 193 -18.17 5.79 7.49
C PHE A 193 -18.19 7.06 8.34
N ALA A 194 -17.74 7.02 9.59
CA ALA A 194 -17.60 8.23 10.42
C ALA A 194 -16.66 9.29 9.80
N ILE A 195 -15.66 8.85 9.03
CA ILE A 195 -14.77 9.78 8.29
C ILE A 195 -15.46 10.28 7.02
N THR A 196 -16.27 9.45 6.35
CA THR A 196 -16.91 9.80 5.08
C THR A 196 -18.13 10.70 5.24
N ASP A 197 -18.71 10.75 6.42
CA ASP A 197 -19.81 11.66 6.75
C ASP A 197 -19.32 13.12 6.91
N ARG A 198 -18.02 13.31 7.08
CA ARG A 198 -17.37 14.63 7.03
C ARG A 198 -17.10 15.03 5.59
N ARG A 199 -17.10 16.35 5.32
CA ARG A 199 -16.77 16.86 3.99
C ARG A 199 -15.28 16.56 3.66
N LEU A 200 -15.05 15.72 2.66
CA LEU A 200 -13.72 15.33 2.19
C LEU A 200 -13.23 16.32 1.12
N HIS A 201 -12.84 17.53 1.52
CA HIS A 201 -12.37 18.57 0.58
C HIS A 201 -10.86 18.81 0.66
N GLY A 202 -10.26 18.61 1.82
CA GLY A 202 -8.84 18.88 2.04
C GLY A 202 -7.93 17.71 1.64
N ILE A 203 -6.71 18.03 1.18
CA ILE A 203 -5.69 17.05 0.78
C ILE A 203 -5.42 16.03 1.91
N ASN A 204 -5.24 16.53 3.14
CA ASN A 204 -4.97 15.68 4.30
C ASN A 204 -6.15 14.73 4.64
N GLN A 205 -7.39 15.20 4.46
CA GLN A 205 -8.59 14.40 4.68
C GLN A 205 -8.71 13.28 3.64
N LEU A 206 -8.45 13.57 2.37
CA LEU A 206 -8.44 12.57 1.30
C LEU A 206 -7.31 11.56 1.47
N HIS A 207 -6.14 12.00 1.92
CA HIS A 207 -5.04 11.09 2.25
C HIS A 207 -5.38 10.16 3.43
N ALA A 208 -5.94 10.69 4.51
CA ALA A 208 -6.40 9.90 5.66
C ALA A 208 -7.50 8.90 5.23
N PHE A 209 -8.43 9.33 4.40
CA PHE A 209 -9.46 8.48 3.84
C PHE A 209 -8.87 7.33 2.99
N ARG A 210 -7.89 7.63 2.13
CA ARG A 210 -7.17 6.59 1.36
C ARG A 210 -6.51 5.53 2.25
N ILE A 211 -5.94 5.94 3.37
CA ILE A 211 -5.35 5.01 4.34
C ILE A 211 -6.43 4.07 4.88
N LYS A 212 -7.60 4.59 5.26
CA LYS A 212 -8.73 3.80 5.77
C LYS A 212 -9.31 2.86 4.72
N VAL A 213 -9.43 3.28 3.46
CA VAL A 213 -9.85 2.40 2.36
C VAL A 213 -8.90 1.21 2.22
N LYS A 214 -7.58 1.47 2.23
CA LYS A 214 -6.57 0.41 2.15
C LYS A 214 -6.62 -0.52 3.36
N GLN A 215 -6.76 0.02 4.56
CA GLN A 215 -6.87 -0.77 5.78
C GLN A 215 -8.07 -1.71 5.72
N LEU A 216 -9.26 -1.17 5.40
CA LEU A 216 -10.49 -1.96 5.27
C LEU A 216 -10.36 -3.06 4.21
N ARG A 217 -9.74 -2.77 3.06
CA ARG A 217 -9.52 -3.75 1.99
C ARG A 217 -8.57 -4.87 2.42
N TYR A 218 -7.44 -4.54 3.05
CA TYR A 218 -6.50 -5.58 3.52
C TYR A 218 -7.08 -6.43 4.64
N THR A 219 -7.88 -5.84 5.52
CA THR A 219 -8.62 -6.60 6.53
C THR A 219 -9.64 -7.54 5.90
N MET A 220 -10.36 -7.06 4.88
CA MET A 220 -11.31 -7.90 4.15
C MET A 220 -10.61 -9.07 3.41
N GLU A 221 -9.38 -8.87 2.92
CA GLU A 221 -8.55 -9.95 2.36
C GLU A 221 -8.21 -11.04 3.38
N LEU A 222 -8.16 -10.72 4.67
CA LEU A 222 -7.92 -11.70 5.75
C LEU A 222 -9.19 -12.48 6.11
N PHE A 223 -10.34 -11.83 6.05
CA PHE A 223 -11.63 -12.42 6.39
C PHE A 223 -12.38 -13.02 5.18
N LEU A 224 -11.64 -13.42 4.13
CA LEU A 224 -12.27 -13.92 2.90
C LEU A 224 -13.16 -15.14 3.12
N SER A 225 -12.81 -16.03 4.06
CA SER A 225 -13.59 -17.23 4.40
C SER A 225 -14.79 -16.94 5.31
N VAL A 226 -14.81 -15.78 5.97
CA VAL A 226 -15.88 -15.38 6.90
C VAL A 226 -17.14 -14.91 6.17
N PHE A 227 -16.98 -14.43 4.95
CA PHE A 227 -18.02 -13.76 4.19
C PHE A 227 -18.45 -14.59 2.98
N GLN A 228 -19.74 -14.55 2.67
CA GLN A 228 -20.24 -15.22 1.45
C GLN A 228 -19.52 -14.71 0.18
N PRO A 229 -19.11 -15.63 -0.72
CA PRO A 229 -18.26 -15.30 -1.86
C PRO A 229 -18.78 -14.15 -2.73
N LEU A 230 -20.08 -14.14 -3.04
CA LEU A 230 -20.68 -13.12 -3.90
C LEU A 230 -20.67 -11.72 -3.27
N GLU A 231 -21.04 -11.61 -1.99
CA GLU A 231 -21.08 -10.34 -1.29
C GLU A 231 -19.66 -9.81 -1.04
N ARG A 232 -18.72 -10.71 -0.77
CA ARG A 232 -17.29 -10.39 -0.65
C ARG A 232 -16.72 -9.78 -1.93
N VAL A 233 -16.95 -10.41 -3.09
CA VAL A 233 -16.48 -9.89 -4.39
C VAL A 233 -17.06 -8.49 -4.62
N ARG A 234 -18.37 -8.32 -4.44
CA ARG A 234 -19.04 -7.02 -4.59
C ARG A 234 -18.48 -5.91 -3.69
N CYS A 235 -18.03 -6.26 -2.48
CA CYS A 235 -17.42 -5.32 -1.55
C CYS A 235 -15.96 -5.02 -1.95
N CYS A 236 -15.18 -6.04 -2.30
CA CYS A 236 -13.81 -5.87 -2.75
C CYS A 236 -13.73 -4.98 -3.99
N ASP A 237 -14.56 -5.22 -5.00
CA ASP A 237 -14.63 -4.41 -6.22
C ASP A 237 -15.02 -2.96 -5.92
N ALA A 238 -15.99 -2.77 -5.02
CA ALA A 238 -16.41 -1.42 -4.62
C ALA A 238 -15.28 -0.67 -3.89
N LEU A 239 -14.57 -1.31 -2.97
CA LEU A 239 -13.43 -0.73 -2.25
C LEU A 239 -12.25 -0.47 -3.19
N GLU A 240 -11.99 -1.38 -4.14
CA GLU A 240 -10.95 -1.20 -5.14
C GLU A 240 -11.24 0.01 -6.04
N LYS A 241 -12.50 0.19 -6.45
CA LYS A 241 -12.92 1.34 -7.23
C LYS A 241 -12.71 2.65 -6.47
N VAL A 242 -13.07 2.71 -5.18
CA VAL A 242 -12.78 3.86 -4.30
C VAL A 242 -11.28 4.10 -4.23
N GLN A 243 -10.48 3.04 -4.01
CA GLN A 243 -9.03 3.15 -3.90
C GLN A 243 -8.38 3.64 -5.20
N LYS A 244 -8.83 3.17 -6.36
CA LYS A 244 -8.31 3.56 -7.67
C LYS A 244 -8.59 5.04 -7.95
N THR A 245 -9.85 5.48 -7.82
CA THR A 245 -10.25 6.87 -8.07
C THR A 245 -9.52 7.85 -7.13
N LEU A 246 -9.39 7.48 -5.84
CA LEU A 246 -8.66 8.30 -4.86
C LEU A 246 -7.14 8.22 -5.05
N GLY A 247 -6.65 7.12 -5.64
CA GLY A 247 -5.23 6.89 -5.91
C GLY A 247 -4.68 7.92 -6.87
N THR A 248 -5.37 8.20 -7.98
CA THR A 248 -4.97 9.18 -8.99
C THR A 248 -4.69 10.55 -8.37
N PHE A 249 -5.58 11.05 -7.52
CA PHE A 249 -5.38 12.32 -6.82
C PHE A 249 -4.13 12.29 -5.91
N THR A 250 -4.04 11.31 -5.01
CA THR A 250 -2.97 11.29 -4.00
C THR A 250 -1.58 11.03 -4.61
N ASP A 251 -1.53 10.28 -5.71
CA ASP A 251 -0.28 10.00 -6.41
C ASP A 251 0.18 11.24 -7.22
N ASN A 252 -0.76 12.02 -7.78
CA ASN A 252 -0.48 13.31 -8.41
C ASN A 252 -0.02 14.36 -7.39
N ALA A 253 -0.70 14.48 -6.26
CA ALA A 253 -0.33 15.43 -5.22
C ALA A 253 1.07 15.15 -4.64
N ALA A 254 1.40 13.87 -4.40
CA ALA A 254 2.73 13.48 -3.95
C ALA A 254 3.82 13.74 -4.99
N ALA A 255 3.52 13.54 -6.28
CA ALA A 255 4.45 13.86 -7.36
C ALA A 255 4.67 15.36 -7.50
N ALA A 256 3.62 16.19 -7.39
CA ALA A 256 3.73 17.64 -7.44
C ALA A 256 4.60 18.18 -6.28
N ASP A 257 4.41 17.66 -5.06
CA ASP A 257 5.25 18.02 -3.92
C ASP A 257 6.73 17.66 -4.15
N ARG A 258 7.00 16.53 -4.77
CA ARG A 258 8.36 16.11 -5.10
C ARG A 258 8.99 16.97 -6.21
N LEU A 259 8.23 17.29 -7.27
CA LEU A 259 8.69 18.17 -8.34
C LEU A 259 9.06 19.55 -7.80
N ARG A 260 8.27 20.12 -6.89
CA ARG A 260 8.55 21.40 -6.23
C ARG A 260 9.88 21.37 -5.46
N ARG A 261 10.19 20.26 -4.79
CA ARG A 261 11.49 20.12 -4.11
C ARG A 261 12.66 20.03 -5.09
N LEU A 262 12.48 19.35 -6.23
CA LEU A 262 13.52 19.25 -7.27
C LEU A 262 13.75 20.59 -7.96
N GLU A 263 12.70 21.35 -8.25
CA GLU A 263 12.78 22.69 -8.82
C GLU A 263 13.67 23.61 -7.99
N ASN A 264 13.52 23.59 -6.66
CA ASN A 264 14.33 24.37 -5.73
C ASN A 264 15.82 23.98 -5.72
N CYS A 265 16.17 22.81 -6.24
CA CYS A 265 17.55 22.28 -6.30
C CYS A 265 18.13 22.28 -7.74
N SER A 266 17.42 22.83 -8.74
CA SER A 266 17.82 22.75 -10.15
C SER A 266 18.99 23.67 -10.48
N ALA A 267 19.96 23.12 -11.20
CA ALA A 267 21.22 23.79 -11.52
C ALA A 267 21.19 24.65 -12.81
N THR A 268 20.24 24.38 -13.73
CA THR A 268 20.16 25.09 -15.02
C THR A 268 18.74 25.62 -15.28
N ASP A 269 18.66 26.69 -16.07
CA ASP A 269 17.37 27.31 -16.44
C ASP A 269 16.49 26.36 -17.27
N TRP A 270 17.08 25.53 -18.10
CA TRP A 270 16.35 24.51 -18.87
C TRP A 270 15.75 23.42 -18.00
N ASP A 271 16.50 22.96 -17.00
CA ASP A 271 15.99 21.98 -16.05
C ASP A 271 14.85 22.59 -15.22
N ARG A 272 14.98 23.85 -14.81
CA ARG A 272 13.94 24.59 -14.11
C ARG A 272 12.67 24.75 -14.92
N SER A 273 12.78 25.22 -16.16
CA SER A 273 11.62 25.39 -17.07
C SER A 273 10.88 24.09 -17.33
N LEU A 274 11.60 22.95 -17.49
CA LEU A 274 10.98 21.65 -17.61
C LEU A 274 10.25 21.23 -16.33
N LEU A 275 10.89 21.42 -15.18
CA LEU A 275 10.29 21.09 -13.88
C LEU A 275 9.06 21.96 -13.56
N GLU A 276 9.08 23.26 -13.87
CA GLU A 276 7.93 24.18 -13.75
C GLU A 276 6.75 23.70 -14.60
N THR A 277 7.03 23.31 -15.85
CA THR A 277 5.98 22.78 -16.73
C THR A 277 5.37 21.49 -16.18
N LEU A 278 6.19 20.53 -15.77
CA LEU A 278 5.73 19.27 -15.17
C LEU A 278 5.02 19.47 -13.85
N LEU A 279 5.49 20.43 -13.02
CA LEU A 279 4.84 20.77 -11.76
C LEU A 279 3.45 21.34 -12.00
N ARG A 280 3.31 22.27 -12.97
CA ARG A 280 2.03 22.86 -13.34
C ARG A 280 1.04 21.80 -13.84
N GLU A 281 1.46 20.94 -14.77
CA GLU A 281 0.63 19.86 -15.32
C GLU A 281 0.23 18.86 -14.24
N THR A 282 1.18 18.43 -13.40
CA THR A 282 0.92 17.46 -12.31
C THR A 282 -0.01 18.05 -11.25
N SER A 283 0.15 19.35 -10.93
CA SER A 283 -0.73 20.05 -9.99
C SER A 283 -2.14 20.18 -10.55
N GLN A 284 -2.27 20.49 -11.84
CA GLN A 284 -3.56 20.54 -12.51
C GLN A 284 -4.25 19.16 -12.52
N GLN A 285 -3.51 18.09 -12.86
CA GLN A 285 -4.01 16.72 -12.80
C GLN A 285 -4.44 16.30 -11.38
N ALA A 286 -3.73 16.76 -10.34
CA ALA A 286 -4.13 16.53 -8.96
C ALA A 286 -5.46 17.22 -8.63
N ASP A 287 -5.63 18.48 -9.04
CA ASP A 287 -6.86 19.23 -8.80
C ASP A 287 -8.05 18.67 -9.58
N ASP A 288 -7.83 18.22 -10.82
CA ASP A 288 -8.85 17.57 -11.63
C ASP A 288 -9.28 16.25 -11.01
N ALA A 289 -8.34 15.39 -10.64
CA ALA A 289 -8.62 14.13 -9.98
C ALA A 289 -9.32 14.33 -8.61
N ARG A 290 -9.00 15.40 -7.89
CA ARG A 290 -9.72 15.78 -6.66
C ARG A 290 -11.16 16.14 -6.92
N ARG A 291 -11.41 17.01 -7.93
CA ARG A 291 -12.77 17.40 -8.33
C ARG A 291 -13.59 16.21 -8.81
N GLU A 292 -12.97 15.38 -9.65
CA GLU A 292 -13.59 14.14 -10.12
C GLU A 292 -13.94 13.21 -8.96
N PHE A 293 -13.01 12.98 -8.01
CA PHE A 293 -13.29 12.16 -6.84
C PHE A 293 -14.43 12.71 -5.99
N VAL A 294 -14.45 14.01 -5.68
CA VAL A 294 -15.48 14.63 -4.85
C VAL A 294 -16.86 14.49 -5.50
N THR A 295 -16.96 14.71 -6.83
CA THR A 295 -18.19 14.53 -7.59
C THR A 295 -18.60 13.06 -7.65
N TRP A 296 -17.63 12.17 -7.90
CA TRP A 296 -17.86 10.74 -7.96
C TRP A 296 -18.29 10.17 -6.60
N TRP A 297 -17.72 10.64 -5.47
CA TRP A 297 -18.02 10.19 -4.10
C TRP A 297 -19.33 10.77 -3.56
N SER A 298 -20.39 10.62 -4.34
CA SER A 298 -21.73 11.13 -4.03
C SER A 298 -22.38 10.41 -2.83
N ALA A 299 -23.42 11.04 -2.23
CA ALA A 299 -24.21 10.45 -1.15
C ALA A 299 -24.83 9.10 -1.54
N SER A 300 -25.25 8.96 -2.81
CA SER A 300 -25.79 7.69 -3.33
C SER A 300 -24.75 6.57 -3.32
N ARG A 301 -23.51 6.85 -3.77
CA ARG A 301 -22.42 5.87 -3.75
C ARG A 301 -22.00 5.49 -2.35
N ARG A 302 -21.91 6.46 -1.43
CA ARG A 302 -21.67 6.20 -0.01
C ARG A 302 -22.70 5.27 0.58
N ARG A 303 -23.99 5.54 0.38
CA ARG A 303 -25.09 4.68 0.83
C ARG A 303 -25.03 3.29 0.19
N SER A 304 -24.70 3.19 -1.09
CA SER A 304 -24.56 1.91 -1.79
C SER A 304 -23.41 1.08 -1.19
N LEU A 305 -22.22 1.68 -0.96
CA LEU A 305 -21.11 1.01 -0.33
C LEU A 305 -21.45 0.59 1.12
N LYS A 306 -22.12 1.46 1.90
CA LYS A 306 -22.57 1.16 3.25
C LYS A 306 -23.48 -0.06 3.28
N ARG A 307 -24.47 -0.12 2.39
CA ARG A 307 -25.36 -1.28 2.26
C ARG A 307 -24.61 -2.56 1.94
N LYS A 308 -23.63 -2.54 1.01
CA LYS A 308 -22.82 -3.71 0.66
C LYS A 308 -22.03 -4.20 1.89
N LEU A 309 -21.29 -3.32 2.56
CA LEU A 309 -20.48 -3.67 3.74
C LEU A 309 -21.34 -4.12 4.92
N THR A 310 -22.53 -3.53 5.12
CA THR A 310 -23.47 -3.97 6.16
C THR A 310 -24.08 -5.34 5.83
N ARG A 311 -24.35 -5.62 4.55
CA ARG A 311 -24.86 -6.93 4.12
C ARG A 311 -23.85 -8.03 4.38
N VAL A 312 -22.56 -7.81 4.06
CA VAL A 312 -21.47 -8.75 4.36
C VAL A 312 -21.40 -9.10 5.85
N LEU A 313 -21.69 -8.14 6.75
CA LEU A 313 -21.70 -8.37 8.19
C LEU A 313 -22.91 -9.18 8.68
N ARG A 314 -24.03 -9.17 7.95
CA ARG A 314 -25.28 -9.83 8.32
C ARG A 314 -25.41 -11.26 7.80
N THR A 315 -24.80 -11.56 6.67
CA THR A 315 -24.88 -12.87 6.04
C THR A 315 -23.96 -13.85 6.77
N GLN A 316 -24.54 -14.86 7.42
CA GLN A 316 -23.80 -16.02 7.92
C GLN A 316 -23.29 -16.82 6.71
N SER A 317 -22.04 -17.31 6.78
CA SER A 317 -21.62 -18.41 5.89
C SER A 317 -22.42 -19.64 6.31
N ALA A 318 -23.27 -20.14 5.41
CA ALA A 318 -23.95 -21.39 5.61
C ALA A 318 -22.95 -22.54 5.62
#